data_df3d3edd4e070a517023093c142b1800
#
_entry.id   df3d3edd4e070a517023093c142b1800
#
_cell.length_a   1.000
_cell.length_b   1.000
_cell.length_c   1.000
_cell.angle_alpha   90.00
_cell.angle_beta   90.00
_cell.angle_gamma   90.00
#
_symmetry.space_group_name_H-M   'P 1'
#
loop_
_entity.id
_entity.type
_entity.pdbx_description
1 polymer ?
#
loop_
_entity_poly.entity_id
_entity_poly.type
_entity_poly.pdbx_seq_one_letter_code
_entity_poly.pdbx_strand_id
1 'polypeptide(L)'
;MYLGTKSRFQEEETVVKLIIGARGSGKTKNLIEQVNAAAAATKGSVICVEYGNTLNFDVTYKARLVDTTAFGIESADALYGFIAGLAASDHDITDIFVDAALKICKYDMAGVESVVSRVRKLSDTYGFNFVMTVSAPIEDCSEEMRSLV
;
A
#
# COMPACT_ATOMS: atom_id res chain seq x y z
N MET A 1 2.60 26.18 10.93
CA MET A 1 3.10 25.76 10.91
C MET A 1 3.85 24.85 10.97
N TYR A 2 3.85 24.83 11.12
CA TYR A 2 4.55 23.94 11.17
C TYR A 2 4.99 23.39 9.93
N LEU A 3 4.88 24.12 8.94
CA LEU A 3 5.39 23.81 7.81
C LEU A 3 6.79 23.60 7.79
N GLY A 4 7.52 24.35 8.57
CA GLY A 4 8.94 24.19 8.72
C GLY A 4 9.29 22.82 9.15
N THR A 5 8.46 22.22 9.96
CA THR A 5 8.67 20.89 10.42
C THR A 5 8.57 19.92 9.28
N LYS A 6 7.59 20.09 8.44
CA LYS A 6 7.41 19.25 7.32
C LYS A 6 8.56 19.37 6.36
N SER A 7 9.01 20.57 6.13
CA SER A 7 10.12 20.82 5.28
C SER A 7 11.35 20.13 5.73
N ARG A 8 11.61 20.10 7.02
CA ARG A 8 12.80 19.47 7.52
C ARG A 8 12.78 17.98 7.32
N PHE A 9 11.60 17.37 7.22
CA PHE A 9 11.53 15.96 7.04
C PHE A 9 11.54 15.55 5.60
N GLN A 10 11.64 16.49 4.70
CA GLN A 10 11.62 16.16 3.37
C GLN A 10 12.81 15.52 2.84
N GLU A 11 13.88 15.46 3.60
CA GLU A 11 15.03 14.78 3.20
C GLU A 11 14.73 13.33 2.96
N GLU A 12 13.71 12.80 3.63
CA GLU A 12 13.32 11.44 3.42
C GLU A 12 12.14 11.43 2.50
N GLU A 13 12.37 11.17 1.24
CA GLU A 13 11.30 11.12 0.29
C GLU A 13 10.50 9.86 0.48
N THR A 14 9.18 9.97 0.32
CA THR A 14 8.32 8.80 0.36
C THR A 14 8.37 8.08 -0.97
N VAL A 15 8.12 6.78 -0.93
CA VAL A 15 8.17 5.92 -2.09
C VAL A 15 6.81 5.27 -2.30
N VAL A 16 6.33 5.30 -3.55
CA VAL A 16 5.19 4.50 -3.98
C VAL A 16 5.72 3.46 -4.94
N LYS A 17 5.54 2.20 -4.63
CA LYS A 17 6.11 1.11 -5.38
C LYS A 17 5.11 0.01 -5.63
N LEU A 18 5.19 -0.62 -6.79
CA LEU A 18 4.33 -1.74 -7.14
C LEU A 18 5.17 -2.99 -7.32
N ILE A 19 4.63 -4.12 -6.87
CA ILE A 19 5.21 -5.43 -7.12
C ILE A 19 4.27 -6.10 -8.11
N ILE A 20 4.66 -6.12 -9.38
CA ILE A 20 3.83 -6.61 -10.47
C ILE A 20 4.39 -7.92 -10.98
N GLY A 21 3.53 -8.89 -11.22
CA GLY A 21 3.96 -10.17 -11.77
C GLY A 21 2.81 -11.16 -11.83
N ALA A 22 3.07 -12.30 -12.45
CA ALA A 22 2.06 -13.34 -12.58
C ALA A 22 1.78 -13.95 -11.21
N ARG A 23 0.63 -14.59 -11.10
CA ARG A 23 0.28 -15.34 -9.90
C ARG A 23 1.37 -16.39 -9.63
N GLY A 24 1.77 -16.53 -8.39
CA GLY A 24 2.80 -17.51 -8.02
C GLY A 24 4.23 -17.04 -8.26
N SER A 25 4.44 -15.76 -8.58
CA SER A 25 5.79 -15.22 -8.83
C SER A 25 6.51 -14.75 -7.57
N GLY A 26 5.94 -14.98 -6.38
CA GLY A 26 6.58 -14.61 -5.13
C GLY A 26 6.30 -13.20 -4.66
N LYS A 27 5.27 -12.54 -5.21
CA LYS A 27 4.94 -11.16 -4.82
C LYS A 27 4.56 -11.03 -3.36
N THR A 28 3.73 -11.93 -2.87
CA THR A 28 3.26 -11.87 -1.48
C THR A 28 4.42 -12.10 -0.51
N LYS A 29 5.31 -13.04 -0.81
CA LYS A 29 6.48 -13.27 0.02
C LYS A 29 7.36 -12.03 0.07
N ASN A 30 7.58 -11.40 -1.07
CA ASN A 30 8.35 -10.17 -1.15
C ASN A 30 7.70 -9.07 -0.31
N LEU A 31 6.38 -8.92 -0.40
CA LEU A 31 5.65 -7.93 0.37
C LEU A 31 5.80 -8.18 1.87
N ILE A 32 5.65 -9.44 2.30
CA ILE A 32 5.76 -9.80 3.71
C ILE A 32 7.14 -9.43 4.26
N GLU A 33 8.18 -9.69 3.50
CA GLU A 33 9.53 -9.33 3.90
C GLU A 33 9.66 -7.82 4.09
N GLN A 34 9.06 -7.05 3.20
CA GLN A 34 9.10 -5.59 3.30
C GLN A 34 8.28 -5.09 4.47
N VAL A 35 7.12 -5.68 4.73
CA VAL A 35 6.27 -5.31 5.88
C VAL A 35 7.04 -5.53 7.17
N ASN A 36 7.66 -6.70 7.31
CA ASN A 36 8.36 -7.03 8.55
C ASN A 36 9.59 -6.15 8.75
N ALA A 37 10.29 -5.84 7.67
CA ALA A 37 11.44 -4.93 7.75
C ALA A 37 11.01 -3.52 8.13
N ALA A 38 9.92 -3.03 7.54
CA ALA A 38 9.41 -1.69 7.86
C ALA A 38 8.95 -1.63 9.32
N ALA A 39 8.26 -2.67 9.78
CA ALA A 39 7.76 -2.70 11.15
C ALA A 39 8.91 -2.72 12.17
N ALA A 40 10.03 -3.36 11.83
CA ALA A 40 11.18 -3.40 12.72
C ALA A 40 11.93 -2.06 12.76
N ALA A 41 11.88 -1.30 11.67
CA ALA A 41 12.64 -0.07 11.54
C ALA A 41 11.87 1.19 11.88
N THR A 42 10.55 1.15 11.82
CA THR A 42 9.74 2.36 11.97
C THR A 42 9.67 2.84 13.40
N LYS A 43 9.52 4.15 13.55
CA LYS A 43 9.19 4.74 14.83
C LYS A 43 7.70 5.07 14.90
N GLY A 44 6.97 4.79 13.86
CA GLY A 44 5.53 5.03 13.78
C GLY A 44 4.77 3.74 13.61
N SER A 45 3.81 3.74 12.71
CA SER A 45 2.92 2.60 12.49
C SER A 45 3.03 2.07 11.07
N VAL A 46 2.95 0.76 10.93
CA VAL A 46 2.94 0.08 9.63
C VAL A 46 1.60 -0.64 9.50
N ILE A 47 0.91 -0.41 8.39
CA ILE A 47 -0.38 -1.03 8.10
C ILE A 47 -0.22 -1.96 6.91
N CYS A 48 -0.71 -3.18 7.04
CA CYS A 48 -0.73 -4.13 5.93
C CYS A 48 -2.17 -4.53 5.66
N VAL A 49 -2.65 -4.20 4.46
CA VAL A 49 -4.03 -4.46 4.03
C VAL A 49 -4.02 -5.67 3.13
N GLU A 50 -4.85 -6.66 3.41
CA GLU A 50 -4.89 -7.87 2.60
C GLU A 50 -6.31 -8.27 2.24
N TYR A 51 -6.43 -9.11 1.23
CA TYR A 51 -7.68 -9.73 0.88
C TYR A 51 -7.77 -11.03 1.65
N GLY A 52 -8.60 -11.08 2.68
CA GLY A 52 -8.71 -12.25 3.54
C GLY A 52 -7.78 -12.17 4.74
N ASN A 53 -7.48 -13.31 5.34
CA ASN A 53 -6.68 -13.34 6.56
C ASN A 53 -5.56 -14.38 6.50
N THR A 54 -4.92 -14.52 5.36
CA THR A 54 -3.91 -15.56 5.14
C THR A 54 -2.52 -15.18 5.63
N LEU A 55 -2.28 -13.90 5.96
CA LEU A 55 -0.94 -13.42 6.34
C LEU A 55 -0.70 -13.41 7.84
N ASN A 56 -1.66 -13.85 8.65
CA ASN A 56 -1.59 -13.75 10.11
C ASN A 56 -0.33 -14.31 10.75
N PHE A 57 0.20 -15.39 10.20
CA PHE A 57 1.35 -16.04 10.80
C PHE A 57 2.69 -15.55 10.24
N ASP A 58 2.65 -14.82 9.13
CA ASP A 58 3.87 -14.40 8.45
C ASP A 58 4.22 -12.95 8.72
N VAL A 59 3.22 -12.14 9.09
CA VAL A 59 3.42 -10.72 9.35
C VAL A 59 3.56 -10.51 10.86
N THR A 60 4.59 -9.77 11.24
CA THR A 60 4.85 -9.48 12.66
C THR A 60 3.70 -8.72 13.30
N TYR A 61 3.44 -8.98 14.59
CA TYR A 61 2.38 -8.30 15.32
C TYR A 61 2.62 -6.77 15.44
N LYS A 62 3.84 -6.33 15.13
CA LYS A 62 4.15 -4.90 15.16
C LYS A 62 3.50 -4.14 14.00
N ALA A 63 3.08 -4.84 12.95
CA ALA A 63 2.32 -4.24 11.87
C ALA A 63 0.84 -4.51 12.12
N ARG A 64 -0.02 -3.54 11.80
CA ARG A 64 -1.46 -3.75 11.88
C ARG A 64 -1.93 -4.42 10.60
N LEU A 65 -2.49 -5.60 10.74
CA LEU A 65 -2.99 -6.36 9.59
C LEU A 65 -4.50 -6.15 9.46
N VAL A 66 -4.96 -5.76 8.28
CA VAL A 66 -6.37 -5.46 8.03
C VAL A 66 -6.89 -6.32 6.89
N ASP A 67 -7.94 -7.08 7.17
CA ASP A 67 -8.61 -7.92 6.18
C ASP A 67 -9.72 -7.10 5.52
N THR A 68 -9.57 -6.82 4.21
CA THR A 68 -10.56 -6.01 3.48
C THR A 68 -11.95 -6.63 3.49
N THR A 69 -12.03 -7.96 3.51
CA THR A 69 -13.34 -8.64 3.47
C THR A 69 -14.12 -8.41 4.75
N ALA A 70 -13.45 -8.19 5.87
CA ALA A 70 -14.09 -7.93 7.14
C ALA A 70 -14.73 -6.55 7.21
N PHE A 71 -14.29 -5.63 6.36
CA PHE A 71 -14.77 -4.24 6.40
C PHE A 71 -15.50 -3.82 5.14
N GLY A 72 -15.83 -4.77 4.27
CA GLY A 72 -16.61 -4.47 3.06
C GLY A 72 -15.87 -3.64 2.02
N ILE A 73 -14.55 -3.71 2.01
CA ILE A 73 -13.74 -2.98 1.03
C ILE A 73 -13.67 -3.84 -0.23
N GLU A 74 -14.52 -3.54 -1.22
CA GLU A 74 -14.70 -4.42 -2.36
C GLU A 74 -14.63 -3.70 -3.70
N SER A 75 -14.06 -2.53 -3.73
CA SER A 75 -13.92 -1.76 -4.98
C SER A 75 -12.68 -0.86 -4.89
N ALA A 76 -12.29 -0.32 -6.02
CA ALA A 76 -11.17 0.62 -6.08
C ALA A 76 -11.45 1.87 -5.25
N ASP A 77 -12.66 2.41 -5.35
CA ASP A 77 -13.02 3.61 -4.58
C ASP A 77 -13.03 3.32 -3.09
N ALA A 78 -13.54 2.15 -2.69
CA ALA A 78 -13.54 1.78 -1.28
C ALA A 78 -12.12 1.61 -0.76
N LEU A 79 -11.25 0.98 -1.56
CA LEU A 79 -9.85 0.80 -1.17
C LEU A 79 -9.16 2.15 -1.01
N TYR A 80 -9.33 3.04 -1.98
CA TYR A 80 -8.73 4.36 -1.88
C TYR A 80 -9.27 5.11 -0.65
N GLY A 81 -10.59 5.06 -0.43
CA GLY A 81 -11.21 5.73 0.72
C GLY A 81 -10.65 5.23 2.04
N PHE A 82 -10.39 3.92 2.13
CA PHE A 82 -9.81 3.35 3.32
C PHE A 82 -8.37 3.86 3.53
N ILE A 83 -7.57 3.88 2.47
CA ILE A 83 -6.19 4.38 2.54
C ILE A 83 -6.19 5.88 2.92
N ALA A 84 -7.08 6.65 2.31
CA ALA A 84 -7.18 8.07 2.62
C ALA A 84 -7.62 8.29 4.07
N GLY A 85 -8.52 7.43 4.56
CA GLY A 85 -8.97 7.49 5.95
C GLY A 85 -7.84 7.20 6.92
N LEU A 86 -6.97 6.23 6.60
CA LEU A 86 -5.80 5.95 7.41
C LEU A 86 -4.90 7.18 7.47
N ALA A 87 -4.61 7.78 6.33
CA ALA A 87 -3.74 8.96 6.27
C ALA A 87 -4.34 10.13 7.04
N ALA A 88 -5.66 10.27 6.99
CA ALA A 88 -6.36 11.36 7.66
C ALA A 88 -6.41 11.19 9.18
N SER A 89 -6.45 9.95 9.64
CA SER A 89 -6.71 9.66 11.06
C SER A 89 -5.45 9.48 11.90
N ASP A 90 -4.31 9.18 11.28
CA ASP A 90 -3.13 8.82 12.05
C ASP A 90 -1.87 9.34 11.37
N HIS A 91 -1.29 10.39 11.94
CA HIS A 91 -0.08 11.01 11.40
C HIS A 91 1.17 10.19 11.68
N ASP A 92 1.06 9.14 12.48
CA ASP A 92 2.21 8.30 12.81
C ASP A 92 2.41 7.16 11.83
N ILE A 93 1.52 6.98 10.87
CA ILE A 93 1.66 5.93 9.87
C ILE A 93 2.82 6.27 8.95
N THR A 94 3.80 5.36 8.86
CA THR A 94 4.97 5.54 8.01
C THR A 94 4.90 4.72 6.74
N ASP A 95 4.23 3.58 6.78
CA ASP A 95 4.17 2.66 5.64
C ASP A 95 2.80 2.00 5.54
N ILE A 96 2.29 1.90 4.32
CA ILE A 96 1.05 1.17 4.04
C ILE A 96 1.35 0.17 2.92
N PHE A 97 1.00 -1.07 3.15
CA PHE A 97 1.18 -2.17 2.20
C PHE A 97 -0.19 -2.74 1.83
N VAL A 98 -0.36 -3.13 0.58
CA VAL A 98 -1.62 -3.73 0.11
C VAL A 98 -1.32 -5.00 -0.68
N ASP A 99 -1.90 -6.11 -0.27
CA ASP A 99 -1.85 -7.38 -0.98
C ASP A 99 -3.29 -7.80 -1.23
N ALA A 100 -3.73 -7.92 -2.25
CA ALA A 100 -3.59 -8.12 -3.65
C ALA A 100 -4.59 -7.17 -4.30
N ALA A 101 -4.09 -6.15 -4.95
CA ALA A 101 -4.94 -5.06 -5.45
C ALA A 101 -6.09 -5.51 -6.33
N LEU A 102 -5.81 -6.38 -7.30
CA LEU A 102 -6.84 -6.80 -8.24
C LEU A 102 -7.95 -7.62 -7.59
N LYS A 103 -7.61 -8.43 -6.58
CA LYS A 103 -8.66 -9.17 -5.87
C LYS A 103 -9.56 -8.21 -5.09
N ILE A 104 -8.96 -7.26 -4.41
CA ILE A 104 -9.72 -6.27 -3.62
C ILE A 104 -10.62 -5.46 -4.55
N CYS A 105 -10.11 -5.07 -5.72
CA CYS A 105 -10.83 -4.23 -6.66
C CYS A 105 -11.67 -5.04 -7.67
N LYS A 106 -11.91 -6.32 -7.41
CA LYS A 106 -12.75 -7.18 -8.25
C LYS A 106 -12.26 -7.22 -9.71
N TYR A 107 -10.93 -7.25 -9.87
CA TYR A 107 -10.27 -7.37 -11.17
C TYR A 107 -10.52 -6.16 -12.09
N ASP A 108 -10.83 -5.01 -11.51
CA ASP A 108 -10.99 -3.76 -12.24
C ASP A 108 -9.63 -3.08 -12.38
N MET A 109 -8.94 -3.33 -13.49
CA MET A 109 -7.60 -2.77 -13.71
C MET A 109 -7.64 -1.24 -13.80
N ALA A 110 -8.66 -0.68 -14.44
CA ALA A 110 -8.78 0.78 -14.52
C ALA A 110 -8.94 1.37 -13.12
N GLY A 111 -9.66 0.66 -12.25
CA GLY A 111 -9.80 1.08 -10.85
C GLY A 111 -8.48 1.01 -10.11
N VAL A 112 -7.69 -0.05 -10.34
CA VAL A 112 -6.36 -0.17 -9.71
C VAL A 112 -5.46 0.99 -10.17
N GLU A 113 -5.50 1.33 -11.46
CA GLU A 113 -4.72 2.46 -11.97
C GLU A 113 -5.13 3.76 -11.29
N SER A 114 -6.43 3.94 -11.09
CA SER A 114 -6.94 5.12 -10.40
C SER A 114 -6.44 5.19 -8.95
N VAL A 115 -6.44 4.05 -8.25
CA VAL A 115 -5.92 3.99 -6.88
C VAL A 115 -4.44 4.41 -6.87
N VAL A 116 -3.65 3.89 -7.80
CA VAL A 116 -2.22 4.21 -7.88
C VAL A 116 -2.02 5.72 -8.04
N SER A 117 -2.70 6.33 -9.00
CA SER A 117 -2.55 7.77 -9.24
C SER A 117 -2.94 8.60 -8.03
N ARG A 118 -4.04 8.22 -7.40
CA ARG A 118 -4.56 8.99 -6.26
C ARG A 118 -3.69 8.79 -5.01
N VAL A 119 -3.20 7.58 -4.79
CA VAL A 119 -2.33 7.30 -3.64
C VAL A 119 -0.97 7.98 -3.80
N ARG A 120 -0.46 8.12 -5.02
CA ARG A 120 0.78 8.85 -5.22
C ARG A 120 0.66 10.29 -4.70
N LYS A 121 -0.45 10.95 -5.00
CA LYS A 121 -0.68 12.32 -4.51
C LYS A 121 -0.83 12.34 -2.99
N LEU A 122 -1.54 11.35 -2.47
CA LEU A 122 -1.78 11.26 -1.03
C LEU A 122 -0.47 11.03 -0.27
N SER A 123 0.36 10.12 -0.76
CA SER A 123 1.67 9.83 -0.18
C SER A 123 2.56 11.05 -0.19
N ASP A 124 2.57 11.78 -1.30
CA ASP A 124 3.38 12.98 -1.43
C ASP A 124 2.94 14.06 -0.45
N THR A 125 1.64 14.20 -0.22
CA THR A 125 1.09 15.22 0.66
C THR A 125 1.25 14.86 2.13
N TYR A 126 1.01 13.60 2.50
CA TYR A 126 0.94 13.21 3.91
C TYR A 126 2.14 12.41 4.40
N GLY A 127 3.01 12.00 3.51
CA GLY A 127 4.33 11.49 3.91
C GLY A 127 4.34 10.05 4.41
N PHE A 128 3.83 9.10 3.63
CA PHE A 128 3.95 7.69 3.96
C PHE A 128 4.44 6.90 2.74
N ASN A 129 5.11 5.79 2.97
CA ASN A 129 5.49 4.88 1.90
C ASN A 129 4.34 3.95 1.58
N PHE A 130 4.23 3.54 0.32
CA PHE A 130 3.14 2.67 -0.12
C PHE A 130 3.67 1.61 -1.06
N VAL A 131 3.35 0.35 -0.79
CA VAL A 131 3.73 -0.77 -1.65
C VAL A 131 2.50 -1.64 -1.87
N MET A 132 2.25 -2.02 -3.12
CA MET A 132 1.06 -2.79 -3.46
C MET A 132 1.40 -3.87 -4.48
N THR A 133 0.85 -5.07 -4.28
CA THR A 133 1.04 -6.16 -5.23
C THR A 133 -0.06 -6.16 -6.27
N VAL A 134 0.31 -6.47 -7.51
CA VAL A 134 -0.63 -6.55 -8.63
C VAL A 134 -0.35 -7.83 -9.42
N SER A 135 -1.31 -8.75 -9.41
CA SER A 135 -1.17 -10.03 -10.12
C SER A 135 -1.64 -9.89 -11.56
N ALA A 136 -0.74 -9.42 -12.42
CA ALA A 136 -1.03 -9.22 -13.84
C ALA A 136 0.30 -9.22 -14.60
N PRO A 137 0.27 -9.52 -15.91
CA PRO A 137 1.45 -9.32 -16.74
C PRO A 137 1.79 -7.82 -16.78
N ILE A 138 3.08 -7.52 -16.80
CA ILE A 138 3.53 -6.11 -16.81
C ILE A 138 2.99 -5.38 -18.04
N GLU A 139 2.82 -6.11 -19.14
CA GLU A 139 2.30 -5.53 -20.38
C GLU A 139 0.87 -5.04 -20.25
N ASP A 140 0.10 -5.58 -19.30
CA ASP A 140 -1.28 -5.18 -19.09
C ASP A 140 -1.41 -3.97 -18.18
N CYS A 141 -0.30 -3.48 -17.65
CA CYS A 141 -0.30 -2.35 -16.73
C CYS A 141 -0.02 -1.05 -17.47
N SER A 142 -0.54 0.05 -16.96
CA SER A 142 -0.32 1.36 -17.56
C SER A 142 1.16 1.75 -17.47
N GLU A 143 1.55 2.75 -18.25
CA GLU A 143 2.90 3.25 -18.21
C GLU A 143 3.22 3.80 -16.82
N GLU A 144 2.28 4.49 -16.21
CA GLU A 144 2.46 4.99 -14.85
C GLU A 144 2.75 3.85 -13.89
N MET A 145 1.97 2.76 -13.94
CA MET A 145 2.19 1.62 -13.07
C MET A 145 3.55 0.98 -13.32
N ARG A 146 3.93 0.81 -14.57
CA ARG A 146 5.22 0.21 -14.91
C ARG A 146 6.38 1.04 -14.39
N SER A 147 6.22 2.34 -14.30
CA SER A 147 7.28 3.22 -13.82
C SER A 147 7.51 3.08 -12.31
N LEU A 148 6.63 2.40 -11.60
CA LEU A 148 6.72 2.26 -10.14
C LEU A 148 7.20 0.89 -9.68
N VAL A 149 7.61 0.06 -10.60
CA VAL A 149 8.10 -1.29 -10.26
C VAL A 149 9.49 -1.26 -9.63
#